data_3afa444ca924ca6f77e456e6cf1f0884
#
_entry.id   3afa444ca924ca6f77e456e6cf1f0884
#
_cell.length_a   1.000
_cell.length_b   1.000
_cell.length_c   1.000
_cell.angle_alpha   90.00
_cell.angle_beta   90.00
_cell.angle_gamma   90.00
#
_symmetry.space_group_name_H-M   'P 1'
#
loop_
_entity.id
_entity.type
_entity.pdbx_description
1 polymer ?
#
loop_
_entity_poly.entity_id
_entity_poly.type
_entity_poly.pdbx_seq_one_letter_code
_entity_poly.pdbx_strand_id
1 'polypeptide(L)'
;SDVYKRQVLGWADASSSEFSSTAHPVIDLMPDQVNVTAKGGTMRLGRYPCVLAEGSRSRELYGVAEIAERHRHRYEFNNDFRAEMQVGGMRLAGLSPDGRLGEIIELSDHPWFVGAQFHPEFKSRPDRPHPLFYGFVKASVEKMEADT
;
A
#
# COMPACT_ATOMS: atom_id res chain seq x y z
N SER A 1 -4.99 6.73 -1.15
CA SER A 1 -4.08 7.20 -0.07
C SER A 1 -4.15 8.71 0.15
N ASP A 2 -4.18 9.54 -0.91
CA ASP A 2 -4.28 11.00 -0.82
C ASP A 2 -5.61 11.48 -0.22
N VAL A 3 -6.73 10.84 -0.55
CA VAL A 3 -8.04 11.13 0.05
C VAL A 3 -8.01 10.95 1.57
N TYR A 4 -7.47 9.83 2.05
CA TYR A 4 -7.31 9.59 3.49
C TYR A 4 -6.47 10.68 4.16
N LYS A 5 -5.35 11.05 3.57
CA LYS A 5 -4.44 12.06 4.11
C LYS A 5 -5.09 13.44 4.21
N ARG A 6 -5.87 13.82 3.19
CA ARG A 6 -6.63 15.07 3.22
C ARG A 6 -7.71 15.07 4.31
N GLN A 7 -8.39 13.95 4.50
CA GLN A 7 -9.52 13.85 5.43
C GLN A 7 -9.08 13.62 6.88
N VAL A 8 -8.07 12.77 7.12
CA VAL A 8 -7.66 12.35 8.46
C VAL A 8 -6.53 13.22 9.00
N LEU A 9 -5.53 13.56 8.17
CA LEU A 9 -4.41 14.38 8.58
C LEU A 9 -4.60 15.88 8.30
N GLY A 10 -5.69 16.26 7.63
CA GLY A 10 -5.97 17.65 7.29
C GLY A 10 -5.03 18.26 6.25
N TRP A 11 -4.27 17.43 5.51
CA TRP A 11 -3.35 17.88 4.47
C TRP A 11 -4.08 18.07 3.15
N ALA A 12 -4.68 19.23 2.98
CA ALA A 12 -5.53 19.55 1.82
C ALA A 12 -4.81 19.39 0.46
N ASP A 13 -3.49 19.59 0.44
CA ASP A 13 -2.62 19.50 -0.72
C ASP A 13 -1.90 18.17 -0.88
N ALA A 14 -2.16 17.18 0.01
CA ALA A 14 -1.54 15.85 -0.09
C ALA A 14 -1.82 15.21 -1.46
N SER A 15 -0.76 14.88 -2.19
CA SER A 15 -0.83 14.38 -3.57
C SER A 15 0.36 13.47 -3.89
N SER A 16 0.34 12.91 -5.10
CA SER A 16 1.52 12.29 -5.71
C SER A 16 2.27 13.35 -6.52
N SER A 17 3.59 13.36 -6.43
CA SER A 17 4.45 14.22 -7.26
C SER A 17 4.33 13.91 -8.76
N GLU A 18 3.73 12.76 -9.11
CA GLU A 18 3.40 12.40 -10.49
C GLU A 18 2.39 13.37 -11.11
N PHE A 19 1.45 13.89 -10.32
CA PHE A 19 0.33 14.71 -10.81
C PHE A 19 0.52 16.20 -10.56
N SER A 20 1.15 16.57 -9.44
CA SER A 20 1.31 17.98 -9.07
C SER A 20 2.49 18.21 -8.14
N SER A 21 3.10 19.38 -8.23
CA SER A 21 4.01 19.87 -7.20
C SER A 21 3.19 20.27 -5.97
N THR A 22 3.55 19.73 -4.81
CA THR A 22 2.83 19.94 -3.53
C THR A 22 3.82 19.99 -2.37
N ALA A 23 3.43 20.61 -1.25
CA ALA A 23 4.21 20.58 -0.02
C ALA A 23 4.20 19.20 0.65
N HIS A 24 3.16 18.37 0.37
CA HIS A 24 3.03 17.03 0.93
C HIS A 24 3.01 15.96 -0.19
N PRO A 25 4.17 15.69 -0.88
CA PRO A 25 4.28 14.64 -1.90
C PRO A 25 4.37 13.28 -1.22
N VAL A 26 3.24 12.76 -0.80
CA VAL A 26 3.12 11.51 -0.03
C VAL A 26 3.40 10.25 -0.86
N ILE A 27 3.30 10.37 -2.17
CA ILE A 27 3.82 9.44 -3.17
C ILE A 27 4.82 10.20 -4.02
N ASP A 28 6.04 9.72 -4.09
CA ASP A 28 7.14 10.41 -4.77
C ASP A 28 8.04 9.44 -5.52
N LEU A 29 8.93 9.99 -6.36
CA LEU A 29 9.97 9.21 -7.01
C LEU A 29 10.95 8.66 -5.97
N MET A 30 11.41 7.45 -6.18
CA MET A 30 12.49 6.91 -5.37
C MET A 30 13.74 7.79 -5.49
N PRO A 31 14.50 8.01 -4.41
CA PRO A 31 15.74 8.81 -4.44
C PRO A 31 16.70 8.36 -5.53
N ASP A 32 16.79 7.06 -5.78
CA ASP A 32 17.66 6.47 -6.81
C ASP A 32 17.18 6.75 -8.25
N GLN A 33 15.97 7.32 -8.41
CA GLN A 33 15.36 7.60 -9.72
C GLN A 33 15.29 9.09 -10.06
N VAL A 34 15.62 9.97 -9.14
CA VAL A 34 15.51 11.43 -9.32
C VAL A 34 16.44 11.95 -10.43
N ASN A 35 17.56 11.27 -10.69
CA ASN A 35 18.56 11.69 -11.67
C ASN A 35 18.57 10.83 -12.97
N VAL A 36 17.59 9.96 -13.18
CA VAL A 36 17.56 9.07 -14.33
C VAL A 36 16.82 9.71 -15.49
N THR A 37 17.57 10.14 -16.52
CA THR A 37 17.04 10.73 -17.75
C THR A 37 16.46 9.70 -18.72
N ALA A 38 16.88 8.43 -18.64
CA ALA A 38 16.38 7.34 -19.46
C ALA A 38 15.20 6.63 -18.79
N LYS A 39 13.99 6.91 -19.25
CA LYS A 39 12.73 6.40 -18.66
C LYS A 39 12.49 4.89 -18.80
N GLY A 40 13.30 4.15 -19.56
CA GLY A 40 13.16 2.71 -19.75
C GLY A 40 14.16 1.95 -18.87
N GLY A 41 13.72 1.30 -17.81
CA GLY A 41 14.58 0.47 -16.92
C GLY A 41 14.66 0.91 -15.46
N THR A 42 14.03 2.03 -15.10
CA THR A 42 13.99 2.56 -13.74
C THR A 42 12.69 2.23 -13.00
N MET A 43 11.77 1.54 -13.66
CA MET A 43 10.53 1.09 -13.07
C MET A 43 10.78 -0.14 -12.20
N ARG A 44 10.17 -0.18 -11.03
CA ARG A 44 10.11 -1.39 -10.23
C ARG A 44 9.15 -2.36 -10.90
N LEU A 45 9.72 -3.29 -11.66
CA LEU A 45 9.00 -4.23 -12.50
C LEU A 45 9.33 -5.67 -12.12
N GLY A 46 8.29 -6.49 -11.93
CA GLY A 46 8.43 -7.91 -11.64
C GLY A 46 8.11 -8.27 -10.21
N ARG A 47 8.64 -9.42 -9.75
CA ARG A 47 8.35 -10.01 -8.46
C ARG A 47 9.33 -9.51 -7.40
N TYR A 48 8.79 -8.94 -6.31
CA TYR A 48 9.57 -8.47 -5.17
C TYR A 48 9.06 -9.06 -3.86
N PRO A 49 9.95 -9.36 -2.91
CA PRO A 49 9.57 -9.85 -1.60
C PRO A 49 9.00 -8.72 -0.73
N CYS A 50 8.08 -9.10 0.15
CA CYS A 50 7.48 -8.20 1.13
C CYS A 50 7.30 -8.95 2.46
N VAL A 51 7.78 -8.36 3.55
CA VAL A 51 7.63 -8.87 4.90
C VAL A 51 6.37 -8.28 5.52
N LEU A 52 5.49 -9.15 6.00
CA LEU A 52 4.20 -8.76 6.58
C LEU A 52 4.32 -8.57 8.10
N ALA A 53 3.82 -7.43 8.58
CA ALA A 53 3.84 -7.09 9.98
C ALA A 53 2.99 -8.08 10.81
N GLU A 54 3.50 -8.51 11.94
CA GLU A 54 2.77 -9.38 12.87
C GLU A 54 1.48 -8.73 13.35
N GLY A 55 0.37 -9.52 13.41
CA GLY A 55 -0.96 -9.02 13.77
C GLY A 55 -1.56 -8.05 12.76
N SER A 56 -1.03 -7.94 11.53
CA SER A 56 -1.70 -7.23 10.45
C SER A 56 -2.76 -8.11 9.79
N ARG A 57 -3.82 -7.47 9.31
CA ARG A 57 -4.88 -8.14 8.54
C ARG A 57 -4.31 -8.86 7.30
N SER A 58 -3.39 -8.22 6.62
CA SER A 58 -2.72 -8.83 5.48
C SER A 58 -1.98 -10.10 5.88
N ARG A 59 -1.25 -10.12 7.00
CA ARG A 59 -0.56 -11.32 7.46
C ARG A 59 -1.51 -12.46 7.81
N GLU A 60 -2.64 -12.16 8.42
CA GLU A 60 -3.69 -13.14 8.71
C GLU A 60 -4.27 -13.76 7.42
N LEU A 61 -4.56 -12.92 6.43
CA LEU A 61 -5.12 -13.36 5.14
C LEU A 61 -4.15 -14.20 4.31
N TYR A 62 -2.88 -13.84 4.29
CA TYR A 62 -1.86 -14.61 3.58
C TYR A 62 -1.42 -15.87 4.34
N GLY A 63 -1.52 -15.87 5.67
CA GLY A 63 -1.12 -17.00 6.53
C GLY A 63 0.39 -17.21 6.63
N VAL A 64 1.20 -16.28 6.14
CA VAL A 64 2.67 -16.36 6.12
C VAL A 64 3.31 -15.02 6.47
N ALA A 65 4.57 -15.05 6.92
CA ALA A 65 5.30 -13.85 7.30
C ALA A 65 5.88 -13.06 6.11
N GLU A 66 6.21 -13.77 5.05
CA GLU A 66 6.83 -13.19 3.86
C GLU A 66 6.07 -13.63 2.61
N ILE A 67 5.83 -12.68 1.73
CA ILE A 67 5.18 -12.88 0.44
C ILE A 67 6.08 -12.36 -0.68
N ALA A 68 5.72 -12.64 -1.92
CA ALA A 68 6.38 -12.02 -3.06
C ALA A 68 5.34 -11.68 -4.11
N GLU A 69 5.19 -10.40 -4.41
CA GLU A 69 4.14 -9.85 -5.26
C GLU A 69 4.70 -9.15 -6.50
N ARG A 70 3.86 -8.94 -7.51
CA ARG A 70 4.27 -8.34 -8.78
C ARG A 70 4.04 -6.84 -8.76
N HIS A 71 5.09 -6.09 -9.07
CA HIS A 71 5.12 -4.65 -9.12
C HIS A 71 5.24 -4.14 -10.56
N ARG A 72 4.66 -2.96 -10.78
CA ARG A 72 4.78 -2.20 -12.02
C ARG A 72 4.58 -0.71 -11.73
N HIS A 73 5.53 -0.12 -11.00
CA HIS A 73 5.42 1.29 -10.62
C HIS A 73 6.79 1.95 -10.51
N ARG A 74 6.81 3.28 -10.53
CA ARG A 74 8.00 4.12 -10.43
C ARG A 74 7.96 5.00 -9.19
N TYR A 75 6.75 5.34 -8.75
CA TYR A 75 6.50 6.17 -7.58
C TYR A 75 6.29 5.29 -6.37
N GLU A 76 6.82 5.70 -5.24
CA GLU A 76 6.80 4.97 -3.99
C GLU A 76 6.19 5.83 -2.88
N PHE A 77 5.78 5.17 -1.81
CA PHE A 77 5.39 5.85 -0.58
C PHE A 77 6.57 6.66 -0.02
N ASN A 78 6.35 7.95 0.21
CA ASN A 78 7.39 8.83 0.75
C ASN A 78 7.54 8.61 2.26
N ASN A 79 8.70 8.09 2.67
CA ASN A 79 9.00 7.75 4.05
C ASN A 79 9.07 8.97 4.99
N ASP A 80 9.26 10.19 4.47
CA ASP A 80 9.30 11.41 5.28
C ASP A 80 7.98 11.64 6.02
N PHE A 81 6.87 11.15 5.46
CA PHE A 81 5.53 11.24 6.06
C PHE A 81 5.11 9.99 6.85
N ARG A 82 6.01 9.03 7.05
CA ARG A 82 5.69 7.75 7.68
C ARG A 82 5.22 7.91 9.13
N ALA A 83 5.91 8.75 9.90
CA ALA A 83 5.61 8.95 11.31
C ALA A 83 4.23 9.61 11.50
N GLU A 84 3.96 10.69 10.76
CA GLU A 84 2.68 11.40 10.85
C GLU A 84 1.51 10.52 10.43
N MET A 85 1.70 9.70 9.40
CA MET A 85 0.66 8.78 8.95
C MET A 85 0.37 7.68 9.97
N GLN A 86 1.39 7.18 10.66
CA GLN A 86 1.19 6.20 11.74
C GLN A 86 0.46 6.84 12.93
N VAL A 87 0.78 8.07 13.31
CA VAL A 87 0.03 8.82 14.33
C VAL A 87 -1.43 9.00 13.93
N GLY A 88 -1.72 9.20 12.65
CA GLY A 88 -3.07 9.26 12.08
C GLY A 88 -3.82 7.92 12.00
N GLY A 89 -3.24 6.82 12.54
CA GLY A 89 -3.88 5.50 12.57
C GLY A 89 -3.56 4.60 11.37
N MET A 90 -2.70 5.03 10.44
CA MET A 90 -2.26 4.18 9.34
C MET A 90 -1.13 3.26 9.78
N ARG A 91 -1.31 1.98 9.55
CA ARG A 91 -0.30 0.95 9.81
C ARG A 91 0.42 0.57 8.53
N LEU A 92 1.75 0.48 8.58
CA LEU A 92 2.54 -0.18 7.54
C LEU A 92 2.48 -1.69 7.78
N ALA A 93 1.64 -2.37 7.03
CA ALA A 93 1.36 -3.79 7.18
C ALA A 93 2.29 -4.68 6.35
N GLY A 94 2.96 -4.11 5.34
CA GLY A 94 3.96 -4.78 4.53
C GLY A 94 5.11 -3.85 4.18
N LEU A 95 6.32 -4.36 4.28
CA LEU A 95 7.55 -3.63 3.97
C LEU A 95 8.47 -4.47 3.08
N SER A 96 9.33 -3.81 2.31
CA SER A 96 10.48 -4.48 1.71
C SER A 96 11.37 -5.12 2.79
N PRO A 97 12.15 -6.19 2.49
CA PRO A 97 12.97 -6.88 3.50
C PRO A 97 13.96 -5.97 4.24
N ASP A 98 14.43 -4.92 3.59
CA ASP A 98 15.29 -3.89 4.20
C ASP A 98 14.52 -2.84 5.02
N GLY A 99 13.18 -2.93 5.07
CA GLY A 99 12.28 -2.02 5.79
C GLY A 99 12.12 -0.63 5.18
N ARG A 100 12.74 -0.37 4.02
CA ARG A 100 12.78 0.96 3.40
C ARG A 100 11.51 1.31 2.64
N LEU A 101 10.88 0.35 1.97
CA LEU A 101 9.73 0.59 1.10
C LEU A 101 8.44 0.10 1.75
N GLY A 102 7.42 0.97 1.76
CA GLY A 102 6.08 0.63 2.20
C GLY A 102 5.31 -0.08 1.08
N GLU A 103 4.98 -1.35 1.29
CA GLU A 103 4.33 -2.20 0.29
C GLU A 103 2.83 -2.33 0.53
N ILE A 104 2.43 -2.38 1.80
CA ILE A 104 1.04 -2.50 2.22
C ILE A 104 0.78 -1.55 3.38
N ILE A 105 -0.35 -0.85 3.30
CA ILE A 105 -0.88 -0.01 4.36
C ILE A 105 -2.26 -0.50 4.79
N GLU A 106 -2.58 -0.37 6.07
CA GLU A 106 -3.88 -0.71 6.66
C GLU A 106 -4.36 0.39 7.61
N LEU A 107 -5.69 0.49 7.79
CA LEU A 107 -6.30 1.19 8.92
C LEU A 107 -6.88 0.16 9.89
N SER A 108 -6.44 0.20 11.15
CA SER A 108 -6.88 -0.74 12.18
C SER A 108 -8.35 -0.56 12.53
N ASP A 109 -8.81 0.69 12.59
CA ASP A 109 -10.15 1.05 13.04
C ASP A 109 -11.19 1.12 11.90
N HIS A 110 -10.86 0.59 10.74
CA HIS A 110 -11.76 0.54 9.59
C HIS A 110 -12.15 -0.91 9.26
N PRO A 111 -13.41 -1.21 8.94
CA PRO A 111 -13.85 -2.57 8.59
C PRO A 111 -12.97 -3.21 7.51
N TRP A 112 -12.66 -2.44 6.46
CA TRP A 112 -11.70 -2.83 5.43
C TRP A 112 -11.05 -1.59 4.83
N PHE A 113 -9.77 -1.38 5.14
CA PHE A 113 -8.92 -0.45 4.42
C PHE A 113 -7.54 -1.07 4.27
N VAL A 114 -7.23 -1.53 3.07
CA VAL A 114 -5.93 -2.09 2.70
C VAL A 114 -5.51 -1.46 1.37
N GLY A 115 -4.34 -0.85 1.36
CA GLY A 115 -3.71 -0.33 0.16
C GLY A 115 -2.42 -1.09 -0.13
N ALA A 116 -2.20 -1.51 -1.37
CA ALA A 116 -1.00 -2.21 -1.80
C ALA A 116 -0.32 -1.46 -2.94
N GLN A 117 1.01 -1.51 -2.98
CA GLN A 117 1.84 -0.94 -4.04
C GLN A 117 1.91 -1.89 -5.25
N PHE A 118 1.84 -3.18 -5.00
CA PHE A 118 1.85 -4.21 -6.02
C PHE A 118 0.46 -4.41 -6.65
N HIS A 119 0.40 -5.29 -7.66
CA HIS A 119 -0.76 -5.60 -8.47
C HIS A 119 -1.31 -7.00 -8.13
N PRO A 120 -2.25 -7.11 -7.15
CA PRO A 120 -2.82 -8.41 -6.74
C PRO A 120 -3.55 -9.13 -7.88
N GLU A 121 -4.11 -8.40 -8.86
CA GLU A 121 -4.82 -8.96 -10.00
C GLU A 121 -3.95 -9.89 -10.85
N PHE A 122 -2.63 -9.69 -10.88
CA PHE A 122 -1.73 -10.56 -11.64
C PHE A 122 -1.58 -11.97 -11.05
N LYS A 123 -2.03 -12.18 -9.82
CA LYS A 123 -1.96 -13.48 -9.12
C LYS A 123 -3.33 -14.01 -8.72
N SER A 124 -4.39 -13.26 -9.01
CA SER A 124 -5.77 -13.69 -8.72
C SER A 124 -6.35 -14.53 -9.85
N ARG A 125 -7.12 -15.56 -9.48
CA ARG A 125 -7.84 -16.44 -10.41
C ARG A 125 -9.24 -16.71 -9.87
N PRO A 126 -10.24 -17.04 -10.71
CA PRO A 126 -11.59 -17.36 -10.26
C PRO A 126 -11.66 -18.52 -9.25
N ASP A 127 -10.84 -19.55 -9.44
CA ASP A 127 -10.74 -20.73 -8.59
C ASP A 127 -9.79 -20.54 -7.38
N ARG A 128 -8.98 -19.50 -7.38
CA ARG A 128 -8.05 -19.14 -6.33
C ARG A 128 -7.88 -17.64 -6.24
N PRO A 129 -8.83 -16.93 -5.64
CA PRO A 129 -8.78 -15.48 -5.50
C PRO A 129 -7.56 -15.05 -4.67
N HIS A 130 -7.01 -13.90 -5.02
CA HIS A 130 -5.93 -13.30 -4.24
C HIS A 130 -6.39 -13.02 -2.78
N PRO A 131 -5.55 -13.26 -1.75
CA PRO A 131 -5.94 -13.10 -0.34
C PRO A 131 -6.57 -11.73 -0.02
N LEU A 132 -6.04 -10.64 -0.59
CA LEU A 132 -6.59 -9.31 -0.37
C LEU A 132 -7.98 -9.12 -0.99
N PHE A 133 -8.25 -9.71 -2.14
CA PHE A 133 -9.59 -9.67 -2.75
C PHE A 133 -10.59 -10.51 -1.97
N TYR A 134 -10.17 -11.70 -1.52
CA TYR A 134 -10.99 -12.54 -0.64
C TYR A 134 -11.34 -11.79 0.65
N GLY A 135 -10.36 -11.18 1.31
CA GLY A 135 -10.57 -10.42 2.54
C GLY A 135 -11.50 -9.23 2.37
N PHE A 136 -11.39 -8.51 1.24
CA PHE A 136 -12.30 -7.41 0.91
C PHE A 136 -13.75 -7.86 0.79
N VAL A 137 -13.99 -8.92 0.03
CA VAL A 137 -15.36 -9.47 -0.15
C VAL A 137 -15.90 -9.98 1.19
N LYS A 138 -15.08 -10.71 1.96
CA LYS A 138 -15.45 -11.20 3.28
C LYS A 138 -15.88 -10.06 4.21
N ALA A 139 -15.06 -9.02 4.34
CA ALA A 139 -15.38 -7.87 5.19
C ALA A 139 -16.63 -7.11 4.72
N SER A 140 -16.89 -7.08 3.41
CA SER A 140 -18.10 -6.47 2.85
C SER A 140 -19.37 -7.24 3.21
N VAL A 141 -19.31 -8.58 3.18
CA VAL A 141 -20.43 -9.45 3.58
C VAL A 141 -20.69 -9.31 5.08
N GLU A 142 -19.66 -9.40 5.92
CA GLU A 142 -19.77 -9.25 7.38
C GLU A 142 -20.38 -7.89 7.76
N LYS A 143 -20.00 -6.82 7.07
CA LYS A 143 -20.58 -5.49 7.29
C LYS A 143 -22.05 -5.42 6.89
N MET A 144 -22.42 -6.02 5.77
CA MET A 144 -23.82 -6.08 5.31
C MET A 144 -24.69 -6.86 6.31
N GLU A 145 -24.19 -7.97 6.85
CA GLU A 145 -24.91 -8.79 7.85
C GLU A 145 -25.07 -8.06 9.19
N ALA A 146 -24.08 -7.26 9.58
CA ALA A 146 -24.12 -6.46 10.82
C ALA A 146 -25.09 -5.28 10.76
N ASP A 147 -25.39 -4.78 9.54
CA ASP A 147 -26.30 -3.64 9.33
C ASP A 147 -27.77 -4.08 9.09
N THR A 148 -28.05 -5.41 9.12
CA THR A 148 -29.38 -6.01 8.92
C THR A 148 -29.98 -6.45 10.25
#